data_e7bff00d19c3a27ac69d798a498cb574
#
_entry.id   e7bff00d19c3a27ac69d798a498cb574
#
_cell.length_a   1.000
_cell.length_b   1.000
_cell.length_c   1.000
_cell.angle_alpha   90.00
_cell.angle_beta   90.00
_cell.angle_gamma   90.00
#
_symmetry.space_group_name_H-M   'P 1'
#
loop_
_entity.id
_entity.type
_entity.pdbx_description
1 polymer ?
#
loop_
_entity_poly.entity_id
_entity_poly.type
_entity_poly.pdbx_seq_one_letter_code
_entity_poly.pdbx_strand_id
1 'polypeptide(L)'
;PYLTVAEDSVTNESVQKAGIDIFLNHGDGSQTNIAINPDFGQVETDQVVVNFSAIETFFSEKRAFFTENHSLFEVKGGRDDFYVINTRRIGGRPDYDCSRFEQSNICENNRKEYSDLDLALRHTIQKEKVDLGFLAASESDEDFSKGRDYFAFRVRSNSPQNKVGFLATKTKSNFFNESSDVYSLDICLLYTSPSPRDASQS
;
A
#
# COMPACT_ATOMS: atom_id res chain seq x y z
N PRO A 1 10.11 12.71 -13.00
CA PRO A 1 10.54 11.71 -13.98
C PRO A 1 11.91 11.17 -13.58
N TYR A 2 12.14 9.90 -13.78
CA TYR A 2 13.43 9.24 -13.60
C TYR A 2 13.72 8.31 -14.76
N LEU A 3 15.00 8.06 -14.99
CA LEU A 3 15.50 7.05 -15.92
C LEU A 3 16.57 6.27 -15.17
N THR A 4 16.35 4.99 -15.00
CA THR A 4 17.32 4.07 -14.40
C THR A 4 17.87 3.15 -15.48
N VAL A 5 19.19 3.04 -15.54
CA VAL A 5 19.90 2.05 -16.35
C VAL A 5 20.76 1.22 -15.40
N ALA A 6 20.50 -0.06 -15.33
CA ALA A 6 21.28 -1.01 -14.55
C ALA A 6 21.87 -2.06 -15.47
N GLU A 7 23.17 -2.33 -15.34
CA GLU A 7 23.87 -3.45 -15.98
C GLU A 7 24.26 -4.46 -14.90
N ASP A 8 23.80 -5.69 -15.07
CA ASP A 8 24.29 -6.80 -14.27
C ASP A 8 25.49 -7.46 -14.96
N SER A 9 26.65 -7.29 -14.36
CA SER A 9 27.90 -7.84 -14.90
C SER A 9 28.02 -9.35 -14.75
N VAL A 10 27.15 -10.00 -13.99
CA VAL A 10 27.14 -11.45 -13.76
C VAL A 10 26.28 -12.15 -14.80
N THR A 11 25.07 -11.61 -15.06
CA THR A 11 24.13 -12.17 -16.04
C THR A 11 24.28 -11.56 -17.43
N ASN A 12 25.03 -10.47 -17.57
CA ASN A 12 25.18 -9.69 -18.80
C ASN A 12 23.84 -9.13 -19.32
N GLU A 13 22.90 -8.90 -18.42
CA GLU A 13 21.61 -8.31 -18.73
C GLU A 13 21.61 -6.82 -18.40
N SER A 14 21.07 -6.01 -19.32
CA SER A 14 20.85 -4.59 -19.10
C SER A 14 19.36 -4.34 -18.85
N VAL A 15 19.02 -3.77 -17.71
CA VAL A 15 17.66 -3.36 -17.38
C VAL A 15 17.56 -1.85 -17.52
N GLN A 16 16.62 -1.39 -18.35
CA GLN A 16 16.30 0.02 -18.49
C GLN A 16 14.88 0.25 -17.98
N LYS A 17 14.74 1.09 -16.96
CA LYS A 17 13.44 1.50 -16.41
C LYS A 17 13.30 3.01 -16.51
N ALA A 18 12.13 3.44 -16.97
CA ALA A 18 11.75 4.86 -17.00
C ALA A 18 10.36 5.01 -16.37
N GLY A 19 10.20 6.00 -15.51
CA GLY A 19 8.94 6.24 -14.84
C GLY A 19 8.72 7.72 -14.55
N ILE A 20 7.48 8.04 -14.18
CA ILE A 20 7.05 9.41 -13.91
C ILE A 20 6.24 9.42 -12.63
N ASP A 21 6.66 10.26 -11.68
CA ASP A 21 5.89 10.59 -10.49
C ASP A 21 5.38 12.03 -10.62
N ILE A 22 4.08 12.20 -10.46
CA ILE A 22 3.38 13.48 -10.53
C ILE A 22 2.74 13.72 -9.18
N PHE A 23 3.06 14.84 -8.59
CA PHE A 23 2.52 15.29 -7.33
C PHE A 23 1.81 16.61 -7.53
N LEU A 24 0.50 16.63 -7.28
CA LEU A 24 -0.36 17.79 -7.45
C LEU A 24 -0.97 18.17 -6.10
N ASN A 25 -0.63 19.36 -5.61
CA ASN A 25 -1.29 19.95 -4.45
C ASN A 25 -2.23 21.06 -4.94
N HIS A 26 -3.53 20.88 -4.71
CA HIS A 26 -4.56 21.79 -5.22
C HIS A 26 -4.79 23.02 -4.31
N GLY A 27 -4.09 23.07 -3.14
CA GLY A 27 -4.15 24.23 -2.24
C GLY A 27 -5.43 24.36 -1.40
N ASP A 28 -6.42 23.51 -1.65
CA ASP A 28 -7.72 23.49 -0.96
C ASP A 28 -7.85 22.34 0.07
N GLY A 29 -6.71 21.75 0.43
CA GLY A 29 -6.63 20.55 1.25
C GLY A 29 -6.79 19.26 0.45
N SER A 30 -6.78 19.32 -0.88
CA SER A 30 -6.76 18.14 -1.74
C SER A 30 -5.40 17.93 -2.41
N GLN A 31 -5.05 16.67 -2.61
CA GLN A 31 -3.75 16.23 -3.07
C GLN A 31 -3.91 15.02 -3.99
N THR A 32 -3.24 15.03 -5.13
CA THR A 32 -3.23 13.92 -6.08
C THR A 32 -1.82 13.48 -6.37
N ASN A 33 -1.53 12.21 -6.21
CA ASN A 33 -0.26 11.61 -6.55
C ASN A 33 -0.49 10.52 -7.59
N ILE A 34 0.27 10.56 -8.67
CA ILE A 34 0.23 9.58 -9.75
C ILE A 34 1.66 9.09 -9.97
N ALA A 35 1.86 7.79 -9.95
CA ALA A 35 3.11 7.17 -10.30
C ALA A 35 2.88 6.21 -11.48
N ILE A 36 3.60 6.42 -12.56
CA ILE A 36 3.53 5.61 -13.78
C ILE A 36 4.86 4.88 -13.90
N ASN A 37 4.80 3.57 -13.97
CA ASN A 37 5.94 2.67 -13.99
C ASN A 37 6.98 3.01 -12.90
N PRO A 38 6.55 3.14 -11.61
CA PRO A 38 7.44 3.56 -10.54
C PRO A 38 8.51 2.50 -10.26
N ASP A 39 9.76 2.93 -10.05
CA ASP A 39 10.82 2.05 -9.59
C ASP A 39 10.84 2.01 -8.05
N PHE A 40 10.05 1.12 -7.48
CA PHE A 40 10.04 0.90 -6.02
C PHE A 40 11.03 -0.18 -5.56
N GLY A 41 11.66 -0.91 -6.48
CA GLY A 41 12.55 -2.03 -6.18
C GLY A 41 13.80 -1.64 -5.39
N GLN A 42 14.32 -0.43 -5.57
CA GLN A 42 15.53 0.03 -4.86
C GLN A 42 15.30 0.37 -3.38
N VAL A 43 14.05 0.58 -2.96
CA VAL A 43 13.72 0.97 -1.59
C VAL A 43 13.54 -0.23 -0.67
N GLU A 44 13.41 -1.43 -1.22
CA GLU A 44 12.94 -2.62 -0.51
C GLU A 44 14.02 -3.62 -0.11
N THR A 45 15.29 -3.25 -0.01
CA THR A 45 16.27 -4.08 0.68
C THR A 45 15.92 -4.15 2.18
N ASP A 46 14.91 -4.95 2.47
CA ASP A 46 14.55 -5.26 3.84
C ASP A 46 15.54 -6.28 4.43
N GLN A 47 15.78 -6.13 5.72
CA GLN A 47 16.52 -7.14 6.47
C GLN A 47 15.75 -8.46 6.39
N VAL A 48 16.43 -9.52 6.01
CA VAL A 48 15.85 -10.87 6.01
C VAL A 48 15.51 -11.22 7.45
N VAL A 49 14.22 -11.19 7.80
CA VAL A 49 13.72 -11.64 9.10
C VAL A 49 13.16 -13.03 8.91
N VAL A 50 13.80 -14.01 9.55
CA VAL A 50 13.28 -15.39 9.60
C VAL A 50 12.12 -15.42 10.58
N ASN A 51 10.91 -15.48 10.04
CA ASN A 51 9.68 -15.54 10.83
C ASN A 51 9.21 -17.00 10.92
N PHE A 52 9.26 -17.60 12.10
CA PHE A 52 8.74 -18.95 12.39
C PHE A 52 7.29 -18.95 12.86
N SER A 53 6.63 -17.78 12.95
CA SER A 53 5.25 -17.67 13.39
C SER A 53 4.29 -17.73 12.19
N ALA A 54 3.03 -18.09 12.44
CA ALA A 54 1.96 -18.04 11.45
C ALA A 54 1.47 -16.59 11.18
N ILE A 55 2.02 -15.60 11.90
CA ILE A 55 1.64 -14.20 11.78
C ILE A 55 2.63 -13.53 10.84
N GLU A 56 2.12 -12.84 9.83
CA GLU A 56 2.93 -12.07 8.89
C GLU A 56 3.71 -10.95 9.64
N THR A 57 5.00 -10.83 9.34
CA THR A 57 5.81 -9.72 9.89
C THR A 57 5.49 -8.44 9.14
N PHE A 58 5.04 -7.43 9.86
CA PHE A 58 4.78 -6.11 9.29
C PHE A 58 6.06 -5.27 9.30
N PHE A 59 6.49 -4.83 8.13
CA PHE A 59 7.54 -3.85 7.96
C PHE A 59 6.95 -2.47 7.72
N SER A 60 7.62 -1.43 8.20
CA SER A 60 7.21 -0.06 7.93
C SER A 60 7.34 0.27 6.45
N GLU A 61 6.33 0.95 5.90
CA GLU A 61 6.37 1.44 4.52
C GLU A 61 7.46 2.51 4.36
N LYS A 62 8.28 2.41 3.34
CA LYS A 62 9.39 3.32 3.06
C LYS A 62 9.22 4.08 1.75
N ARG A 63 8.35 3.60 0.85
CA ARG A 63 8.12 4.21 -0.45
C ARG A 63 7.37 5.52 -0.28
N ALA A 64 7.95 6.63 -0.76
CA ALA A 64 7.40 7.98 -0.58
C ALA A 64 5.94 8.09 -1.04
N PHE A 65 5.58 7.44 -2.14
CA PHE A 65 4.22 7.41 -2.65
C PHE A 65 3.21 6.88 -1.62
N PHE A 66 3.54 5.84 -0.87
CA PHE A 66 2.63 5.22 0.09
C PHE A 66 2.74 5.82 1.50
N THR A 67 3.87 6.41 1.89
CA THR A 67 4.06 6.99 3.23
C THR A 67 3.32 8.30 3.41
N GLU A 68 3.15 9.06 2.36
CA GLU A 68 2.47 10.34 2.41
C GLU A 68 0.96 10.15 2.65
N ASN A 69 0.40 10.88 3.61
CA ASN A 69 -1.00 10.73 4.06
C ASN A 69 -1.41 9.28 4.43
N HIS A 70 -0.43 8.40 4.76
CA HIS A 70 -0.68 7.02 5.15
C HIS A 70 -1.67 6.90 6.30
N SER A 71 -1.59 7.81 7.27
CA SER A 71 -2.46 7.84 8.45
C SER A 71 -3.96 7.92 8.13
N LEU A 72 -4.33 8.40 6.95
CA LEU A 72 -5.71 8.43 6.51
C LEU A 72 -6.25 7.02 6.25
N PHE A 73 -5.45 6.16 5.63
CA PHE A 73 -5.83 4.78 5.29
C PHE A 73 -5.56 3.79 6.43
N GLU A 74 -4.85 4.23 7.46
CA GLU A 74 -4.50 3.37 8.57
C GLU A 74 -5.70 3.14 9.50
N VAL A 75 -6.12 1.89 9.61
CA VAL A 75 -7.08 1.43 10.61
C VAL A 75 -6.38 0.38 11.45
N LYS A 76 -6.10 0.72 12.70
CA LYS A 76 -5.48 -0.18 13.66
C LYS A 76 -6.56 -0.86 14.49
N GLY A 77 -6.51 -2.17 14.56
CA GLY A 77 -7.37 -2.95 15.45
C GLY A 77 -6.75 -3.10 16.84
N GLY A 78 -7.49 -2.74 17.86
CA GLY A 78 -7.34 -3.11 19.28
C GLY A 78 -5.94 -3.40 19.81
N ARG A 79 -5.79 -4.58 20.44
CA ARG A 79 -4.60 -5.01 21.18
C ARG A 79 -3.50 -5.61 20.31
N ASP A 80 -3.89 -6.12 19.14
CA ASP A 80 -3.00 -6.79 18.20
C ASP A 80 -2.75 -5.86 17.01
N ASP A 81 -1.53 -5.89 16.46
CA ASP A 81 -1.15 -5.10 15.29
C ASP A 81 -1.88 -5.61 14.02
N PHE A 82 -3.18 -5.34 13.98
CA PHE A 82 -4.03 -5.68 12.85
C PHE A 82 -4.17 -4.46 11.93
N TYR A 83 -3.74 -4.61 10.68
CA TYR A 83 -3.86 -3.60 9.64
C TYR A 83 -4.86 -4.04 8.59
N VAL A 84 -5.86 -3.22 8.29
CA VAL A 84 -6.84 -3.50 7.23
C VAL A 84 -6.22 -3.36 5.84
N ILE A 85 -5.26 -2.45 5.71
CA ILE A 85 -4.51 -2.25 4.48
C ILE A 85 -3.01 -2.40 4.74
N ASN A 86 -2.35 -3.25 3.95
CA ASN A 86 -0.91 -3.40 3.94
C ASN A 86 -0.38 -2.98 2.57
N THR A 87 0.07 -1.73 2.47
CA THR A 87 0.58 -1.16 1.22
C THR A 87 1.81 -1.88 0.70
N ARG A 88 2.61 -2.51 1.58
CA ARG A 88 3.79 -3.28 1.18
C ARG A 88 3.47 -4.53 0.36
N ARG A 89 2.23 -5.00 0.37
CA ARG A 89 1.78 -6.05 -0.56
C ARG A 89 1.64 -5.58 -1.99
N ILE A 90 1.47 -4.27 -2.20
CA ILE A 90 1.41 -3.67 -3.53
C ILE A 90 2.84 -3.63 -4.09
N GLY A 91 3.09 -4.31 -5.20
CA GLY A 91 4.44 -4.52 -5.75
C GLY A 91 5.26 -5.55 -4.96
N GLY A 92 4.63 -6.30 -4.04
CA GLY A 92 5.29 -7.37 -3.32
C GLY A 92 5.47 -8.63 -4.17
N ARG A 93 5.78 -9.76 -3.50
CA ARG A 93 6.06 -11.01 -4.19
C ARG A 93 4.91 -11.44 -5.11
N PRO A 94 5.18 -11.70 -6.40
CA PRO A 94 4.18 -12.18 -7.35
C PRO A 94 3.66 -13.58 -7.00
N ASP A 95 2.46 -13.88 -7.48
CA ASP A 95 1.88 -15.21 -7.37
C ASP A 95 2.40 -16.09 -8.51
N TYR A 96 3.00 -17.23 -8.18
CA TYR A 96 3.48 -18.23 -9.14
C TYR A 96 2.86 -19.60 -8.86
N ASP A 97 2.41 -20.26 -9.93
CA ASP A 97 2.08 -21.67 -9.91
C ASP A 97 2.77 -22.34 -11.10
N CYS A 98 4.04 -22.67 -10.93
CA CYS A 98 4.87 -23.21 -11.99
C CYS A 98 4.39 -24.59 -12.49
N SER A 99 3.53 -25.28 -11.72
CA SER A 99 2.94 -26.54 -12.16
C SER A 99 1.96 -26.39 -13.32
N ARG A 100 1.44 -25.19 -13.57
CA ARG A 100 0.55 -24.89 -14.69
C ARG A 100 1.24 -24.71 -16.03
N PHE A 101 2.57 -24.60 -16.03
CA PHE A 101 3.34 -24.34 -17.22
C PHE A 101 4.13 -25.57 -17.65
N GLU A 102 4.18 -25.87 -18.95
CA GLU A 102 4.98 -26.97 -19.51
C GLU A 102 6.47 -26.78 -19.19
N GLN A 103 6.91 -25.54 -19.06
CA GLN A 103 8.30 -25.15 -18.74
C GLN A 103 8.46 -24.82 -17.24
N SER A 104 8.05 -25.72 -16.36
CA SER A 104 8.09 -25.51 -14.92
C SER A 104 9.48 -25.13 -14.38
N ASN A 105 10.54 -25.70 -14.91
CA ASN A 105 11.92 -25.41 -14.51
C ASN A 105 12.33 -23.96 -14.87
N ILE A 106 11.86 -23.44 -16.01
CA ILE A 106 12.14 -22.06 -16.43
C ILE A 106 11.36 -21.10 -15.53
N CYS A 107 10.10 -21.41 -15.22
CA CYS A 107 9.31 -20.64 -14.28
C CYS A 107 9.97 -20.56 -12.90
N GLU A 108 10.46 -21.69 -12.36
CA GLU A 108 11.14 -21.71 -11.04
C GLU A 108 12.41 -20.87 -11.02
N ASN A 109 13.19 -20.88 -12.10
CA ASN A 109 14.43 -20.13 -12.18
C ASN A 109 14.22 -18.62 -12.42
N ASN A 110 13.08 -18.23 -12.98
CA ASN A 110 12.76 -16.83 -13.31
C ASN A 110 11.77 -16.19 -12.31
N ARG A 111 11.63 -16.75 -11.10
CA ARG A 111 10.80 -16.14 -10.05
C ARG A 111 11.39 -14.81 -9.61
N LYS A 112 10.61 -13.75 -9.75
CA LYS A 112 10.94 -12.44 -9.21
C LYS A 112 10.55 -12.35 -7.74
N GLU A 113 11.27 -11.53 -6.99
CA GLU A 113 10.97 -11.25 -5.58
C GLU A 113 9.91 -10.16 -5.41
N TYR A 114 9.73 -9.32 -6.43
CA TYR A 114 8.74 -8.22 -6.44
C TYR A 114 8.02 -8.16 -7.77
N SER A 115 6.77 -7.63 -7.73
CA SER A 115 6.02 -7.23 -8.93
C SER A 115 6.35 -5.79 -9.28
N ASP A 116 6.59 -5.51 -10.54
CA ASP A 116 6.63 -4.15 -11.04
C ASP A 116 5.22 -3.54 -11.04
N LEU A 117 5.12 -2.23 -10.92
CA LEU A 117 3.85 -1.49 -10.95
C LEU A 117 3.73 -0.73 -12.27
N ASP A 118 2.61 -0.89 -12.97
CA ASP A 118 2.29 -0.09 -14.14
C ASP A 118 1.82 1.30 -13.73
N LEU A 119 0.94 1.35 -12.73
CA LEU A 119 0.30 2.58 -12.29
C LEU A 119 -0.01 2.53 -10.80
N ALA A 120 0.20 3.65 -10.13
CA ALA A 120 -0.36 3.91 -8.83
C ALA A 120 -0.98 5.31 -8.78
N LEU A 121 -2.17 5.42 -8.22
CA LEU A 121 -2.92 6.67 -8.06
C LEU A 121 -3.36 6.79 -6.61
N ARG A 122 -3.12 7.95 -6.03
CA ARG A 122 -3.69 8.32 -4.74
C ARG A 122 -4.28 9.73 -4.83
N HIS A 123 -5.50 9.88 -4.33
CA HIS A 123 -6.14 11.17 -4.16
C HIS A 123 -6.66 11.28 -2.73
N THR A 124 -6.33 12.38 -2.07
CA THR A 124 -6.77 12.68 -0.71
C THR A 124 -7.37 14.06 -0.61
N ILE A 125 -8.43 14.20 0.17
CA ILE A 125 -9.06 15.46 0.50
C ILE A 125 -9.13 15.52 2.02
N GLN A 126 -8.53 16.54 2.62
CA GLN A 126 -8.54 16.77 4.06
C GLN A 126 -9.18 18.13 4.35
N LYS A 127 -10.38 18.09 4.93
CA LYS A 127 -11.13 19.28 5.30
C LYS A 127 -11.48 19.25 6.80
N GLU A 128 -11.88 20.38 7.33
CA GLU A 128 -12.18 20.52 8.77
C GLU A 128 -13.10 19.43 9.32
N LYS A 129 -14.11 19.02 8.56
CA LYS A 129 -15.15 18.08 9.02
C LYS A 129 -15.01 16.67 8.50
N VAL A 130 -14.33 16.49 7.38
CA VAL A 130 -14.25 15.18 6.71
C VAL A 130 -12.96 15.03 5.94
N ASP A 131 -12.35 13.85 6.04
CA ASP A 131 -11.27 13.41 5.20
C ASP A 131 -11.78 12.33 4.25
N LEU A 132 -11.35 12.41 3.00
CA LEU A 132 -11.60 11.41 1.98
C LEU A 132 -10.27 10.93 1.41
N GLY A 133 -10.19 9.66 1.09
CA GLY A 133 -9.01 9.07 0.46
C GLY A 133 -9.42 8.02 -0.58
N PHE A 134 -8.72 8.04 -1.69
CA PHE A 134 -8.79 7.02 -2.72
C PHE A 134 -7.38 6.59 -3.07
N LEU A 135 -7.18 5.28 -3.20
CA LEU A 135 -5.92 4.68 -3.64
C LEU A 135 -6.23 3.57 -4.63
N ALA A 136 -5.52 3.56 -5.74
CA ALA A 136 -5.53 2.47 -6.71
C ALA A 136 -4.11 2.16 -7.14
N ALA A 137 -3.83 0.89 -7.39
CA ALA A 137 -2.56 0.46 -7.95
C ALA A 137 -2.78 -0.78 -8.81
N SER A 138 -2.00 -0.90 -9.88
CA SER A 138 -2.00 -2.05 -10.79
C SER A 138 -0.58 -2.55 -10.97
N GLU A 139 -0.38 -3.84 -10.74
CA GLU A 139 0.88 -4.54 -10.98
C GLU A 139 0.97 -4.98 -12.43
N SER A 140 2.19 -5.01 -12.96
CA SER A 140 2.48 -5.48 -14.32
C SER A 140 2.27 -6.98 -14.45
N ASP A 141 1.83 -7.40 -15.63
CA ASP A 141 1.84 -8.81 -16.03
C ASP A 141 3.27 -9.26 -16.35
N GLU A 142 3.63 -10.43 -15.90
CA GLU A 142 4.90 -11.09 -16.14
C GLU A 142 4.69 -12.42 -16.89
N ASP A 143 5.76 -12.99 -17.45
CA ASP A 143 5.67 -14.23 -18.27
C ASP A 143 4.98 -15.40 -17.53
N PHE A 144 5.25 -15.56 -16.25
CA PHE A 144 4.73 -16.65 -15.41
C PHE A 144 3.84 -16.19 -14.27
N SER A 145 3.52 -14.89 -14.21
CA SER A 145 2.66 -14.29 -13.19
C SER A 145 1.75 -13.23 -13.81
N LYS A 146 0.60 -13.03 -13.22
CA LYS A 146 -0.31 -11.94 -13.58
C LYS A 146 -0.37 -10.96 -12.44
N GLY A 147 -0.31 -9.68 -12.78
CA GLY A 147 -0.40 -8.60 -11.83
C GLY A 147 -1.71 -8.60 -11.04
N ARG A 148 -1.69 -7.91 -9.92
CA ARG A 148 -2.85 -7.69 -9.06
C ARG A 148 -3.28 -6.25 -9.15
N ASP A 149 -4.60 -6.03 -9.04
CA ASP A 149 -5.20 -4.70 -8.94
C ASP A 149 -5.62 -4.44 -7.50
N TYR A 150 -5.31 -3.26 -6.98
CA TYR A 150 -5.61 -2.83 -5.63
C TYR A 150 -6.43 -1.55 -5.65
N PHE A 151 -7.47 -1.52 -4.81
CA PHE A 151 -8.29 -0.34 -4.60
C PHE A 151 -8.52 -0.15 -3.10
N ALA A 152 -8.47 1.10 -2.65
CA ALA A 152 -8.91 1.46 -1.32
C ALA A 152 -9.68 2.78 -1.37
N PHE A 153 -10.75 2.84 -0.61
CA PHE A 153 -11.58 4.03 -0.41
C PHE A 153 -11.76 4.27 1.08
N ARG A 154 -11.46 5.47 1.52
CA ARG A 154 -11.57 5.90 2.91
C ARG A 154 -12.42 7.15 3.04
N VAL A 155 -13.32 7.15 4.01
CA VAL A 155 -13.97 8.35 4.51
C VAL A 155 -13.84 8.39 6.01
N ARG A 156 -13.51 9.55 6.57
CA ARG A 156 -13.37 9.76 8.02
C ARG A 156 -13.95 11.11 8.42
N SER A 157 -14.80 11.11 9.42
CA SER A 157 -15.28 12.34 10.07
C SER A 157 -14.20 12.89 11.01
N ASN A 158 -13.96 14.20 10.95
CA ASN A 158 -12.97 14.92 11.78
C ASN A 158 -13.64 15.70 12.95
N SER A 159 -14.74 15.20 13.51
CA SER A 159 -15.31 15.82 14.71
C SER A 159 -14.30 15.80 15.87
N PRO A 160 -14.16 16.90 16.64
CA PRO A 160 -13.22 16.96 17.75
C PRO A 160 -13.46 15.92 18.85
N GLN A 161 -14.72 15.50 19.05
CA GLN A 161 -15.11 14.59 20.11
C GLN A 161 -15.28 13.14 19.64
N ASN A 162 -15.73 12.96 18.38
CA ASN A 162 -16.05 11.64 17.86
C ASN A 162 -15.50 11.53 16.44
N LYS A 163 -14.59 10.61 16.22
CA LYS A 163 -14.12 10.28 14.87
C LYS A 163 -14.75 8.97 14.43
N VAL A 164 -15.43 9.00 13.32
CA VAL A 164 -16.02 7.82 12.69
C VAL A 164 -15.42 7.69 11.32
N GLY A 165 -14.95 6.49 10.99
CA GLY A 165 -14.33 6.20 9.72
C GLY A 165 -14.88 4.95 9.07
N PHE A 166 -14.91 4.94 7.75
CA PHE A 166 -15.23 3.79 6.93
C PHE A 166 -14.10 3.56 5.93
N LEU A 167 -13.61 2.34 5.83
CA LEU A 167 -12.61 1.92 4.86
C LEU A 167 -13.13 0.73 4.06
N ALA A 168 -13.07 0.82 2.75
CA ALA A 168 -13.32 -0.30 1.84
C ALA A 168 -12.05 -0.57 1.05
N THR A 169 -11.64 -1.83 0.95
CA THR A 169 -10.52 -2.25 0.12
C THR A 169 -10.94 -3.39 -0.79
N LYS A 170 -10.35 -3.42 -1.97
CA LYS A 170 -10.52 -4.51 -2.94
C LYS A 170 -9.17 -4.88 -3.53
N THR A 171 -8.85 -6.16 -3.51
CA THR A 171 -7.70 -6.73 -4.21
C THR A 171 -8.21 -7.76 -5.20
N LYS A 172 -7.79 -7.64 -6.45
CA LYS A 172 -8.11 -8.61 -7.50
C LYS A 172 -6.82 -9.26 -7.98
N SER A 173 -6.73 -10.58 -7.85
CA SER A 173 -5.67 -11.38 -8.44
C SER A 173 -6.09 -11.85 -9.83
N ASN A 174 -5.43 -11.36 -10.86
CA ASN A 174 -5.70 -11.79 -12.23
C ASN A 174 -5.13 -13.19 -12.50
N PHE A 175 -4.14 -13.63 -11.71
CA PHE A 175 -3.54 -14.95 -11.83
C PHE A 175 -4.51 -16.07 -11.39
N PHE A 176 -5.19 -15.89 -10.24
CA PHE A 176 -6.17 -16.85 -9.72
C PHE A 176 -7.60 -16.53 -10.18
N ASN A 177 -7.82 -15.39 -10.81
CA ASN A 177 -9.14 -14.84 -11.14
C ASN A 177 -10.05 -14.73 -9.90
N GLU A 178 -9.46 -14.32 -8.78
CA GLU A 178 -10.12 -14.15 -7.49
C GLU A 178 -10.08 -12.70 -7.03
N SER A 179 -11.07 -12.30 -6.24
CA SER A 179 -11.08 -10.98 -5.61
C SER A 179 -11.36 -11.11 -4.11
N SER A 180 -10.73 -10.23 -3.35
CA SER A 180 -10.96 -10.07 -1.92
C SER A 180 -11.45 -8.66 -1.65
N ASP A 181 -12.62 -8.56 -1.02
CA ASP A 181 -13.22 -7.29 -0.61
C ASP A 181 -13.25 -7.23 0.92
N VAL A 182 -12.73 -6.14 1.51
CA VAL A 182 -12.74 -5.93 2.95
C VAL A 182 -13.36 -4.58 3.26
N TYR A 183 -14.27 -4.58 4.23
CA TYR A 183 -14.94 -3.39 4.74
C TYR A 183 -14.65 -3.24 6.22
N SER A 184 -14.30 -2.03 6.64
CA SER A 184 -14.02 -1.71 8.05
C SER A 184 -14.74 -0.46 8.46
N LEU A 185 -15.27 -0.46 9.69
CA LEU A 185 -15.84 0.69 10.38
C LEU A 185 -15.01 0.92 11.64
N ASP A 186 -14.50 2.12 11.82
CA ASP A 186 -13.78 2.52 13.01
C ASP A 186 -14.44 3.72 13.70
N ILE A 187 -14.48 3.67 15.02
CA ILE A 187 -15.05 4.71 15.86
C ILE A 187 -14.05 5.03 16.97
N CYS A 188 -13.65 6.28 17.05
CA CYS A 188 -12.82 6.80 18.13
C CYS A 188 -13.61 7.83 18.92
N LEU A 189 -13.85 7.53 20.21
CA LEU A 189 -14.51 8.43 21.14
C LEU A 189 -13.45 9.04 22.06
N LEU A 190 -13.28 10.35 22.00
CA LEU A 190 -12.43 11.08 22.93
C LEU A 190 -13.27 11.49 24.15
N TYR A 191 -13.07 10.75 25.24
CA TYR A 191 -13.68 11.08 26.53
C TYR A 191 -12.75 11.99 27.29
N THR A 192 -13.12 13.26 27.45
CA THR A 192 -12.41 14.20 28.35
C THR A 192 -13.06 14.15 29.73
N SER A 193 -12.45 13.46 30.67
CA SER A 193 -12.78 13.58 32.07
C SER A 193 -12.15 14.88 32.59
N PRO A 194 -12.91 15.75 33.31
CA PRO A 194 -12.31 16.93 33.94
C PRO A 194 -11.22 16.47 34.90
N SER A 195 -10.04 17.11 34.83
CA SER A 195 -8.93 16.82 35.74
C SER A 195 -9.35 17.11 37.18
N PRO A 196 -9.02 16.26 38.17
CA PRO A 196 -9.29 16.55 39.59
C PRO A 196 -8.68 17.86 40.07
N ARG A 197 -7.73 18.44 39.34
CA ARG A 197 -7.14 19.75 39.65
C ARG A 197 -8.05 20.94 39.34
N ASP A 198 -8.99 20.80 38.40
CA ASP A 198 -9.91 21.88 38.03
C ASP A 198 -11.05 22.02 39.05
N ALA A 199 -11.32 20.98 39.83
CA ALA A 199 -12.35 20.98 40.89
C ALA A 199 -11.91 21.68 42.18
N SER A 200 -10.65 22.07 42.33
CA SER A 200 -10.09 22.70 43.53
C SER A 200 -9.99 24.22 43.46
N GLN A 201 -10.48 24.85 42.39
CA GLN A 201 -10.43 26.32 42.19
C GLN A 201 -11.81 26.98 42.18
N SER A 202 -12.84 26.34 42.70
CA SER A 202 -14.16 26.95 42.88
C SER A 202 -14.49 27.22 44.38
#